data_33dc67f6b9f5cefd4226ec93e3538c58
#
_entry.id   33dc67f6b9f5cefd4226ec93e3538c58
#
_cell.length_a   1.000
_cell.length_b   1.000
_cell.length_c   1.000
_cell.angle_alpha   90.00
_cell.angle_beta   90.00
_cell.angle_gamma   90.00
#
_symmetry.space_group_name_H-M   'P 1'
#
loop_
_entity.id
_entity.type
_entity.pdbx_description
1 polymer ?
#
loop_
_entity_poly.entity_id
_entity_poly.type
_entity_poly.pdbx_seq_one_letter_code
_entity_poly.pdbx_strand_id
1 'polypeptide(L)'
;MEPSEDSPFLDRLAAARLTAREFDVARFYEDNLPGAALVNLEEVCCAVGVSSATVGRFARKLGYSDFRTLSRSLRAGVREELSLPVERLRRMHDDAAPSHQSVLEQRVGSAQEVLSGCSSAIDTEAFTRTCELVGDADRPLYLGAVATGRPLMQYFGLLLSYLRGGVTILDGTDHWAHALAGLEVDAVVLAATFDRHPAPVEALLRLAGRRGATSILLTNRRTGPLVPLADILLTTPLVTQEAMFRTRVATLVVLEAILDAVAAERPEHLRAETVEETFTLMRGYL
;
A
#
# COMPACT_ATOMS: atom_id res chain seq x y z
N MET A 1 10.49 -12.39 21.78
CA MET A 1 9.42 -13.28 21.30
C MET A 1 9.93 -13.80 19.97
N GLU A 2 10.16 -15.10 19.86
CA GLU A 2 10.61 -15.71 18.61
C GLU A 2 9.44 -15.63 17.59
N PRO A 3 9.70 -15.25 16.33
CA PRO A 3 8.66 -15.22 15.32
C PRO A 3 8.10 -16.63 15.10
N SER A 4 6.78 -16.75 14.97
CA SER A 4 6.12 -18.03 14.69
C SER A 4 6.57 -18.60 13.33
N GLU A 5 6.45 -19.93 13.13
CA GLU A 5 6.83 -20.56 11.85
C GLU A 5 6.06 -20.01 10.65
N ASP A 6 4.90 -19.39 10.86
CA ASP A 6 4.05 -18.79 9.85
C ASP A 6 4.26 -17.27 9.65
N SER A 7 5.21 -16.64 10.38
CA SER A 7 5.45 -15.21 10.23
C SER A 7 5.99 -14.87 8.83
N PRO A 8 5.49 -13.82 8.17
CA PRO A 8 6.01 -13.34 6.90
C PRO A 8 7.51 -13.06 6.92
N PHE A 9 8.18 -13.23 5.80
CA PHE A 9 9.64 -13.03 5.67
C PHE A 9 10.10 -11.68 6.21
N LEU A 10 9.38 -10.58 5.91
CA LEU A 10 9.76 -9.24 6.35
C LEU A 10 9.66 -9.06 7.87
N ASP A 11 8.68 -9.69 8.52
CA ASP A 11 8.54 -9.65 9.98
C ASP A 11 9.67 -10.40 10.66
N ARG A 12 10.07 -11.56 10.11
CA ARG A 12 11.24 -12.33 10.58
C ARG A 12 12.54 -11.53 10.38
N LEU A 13 12.63 -10.80 9.27
CA LEU A 13 13.77 -9.95 8.95
C LEU A 13 13.90 -8.80 9.95
N ALA A 14 12.80 -8.12 10.26
CA ALA A 14 12.76 -7.03 11.23
C ALA A 14 13.14 -7.46 12.67
N ALA A 15 12.83 -8.72 13.03
CA ALA A 15 13.15 -9.28 14.35
C ALA A 15 14.59 -9.83 14.45
N ALA A 16 15.28 -10.05 13.34
CA ALA A 16 16.56 -10.76 13.31
C ALA A 16 17.75 -9.85 13.62
N ARG A 17 18.70 -10.36 14.45
CA ARG A 17 20.00 -9.71 14.65
C ARG A 17 20.99 -10.16 13.58
N LEU A 18 21.22 -9.33 12.58
CA LEU A 18 22.07 -9.62 11.44
C LEU A 18 23.48 -9.04 11.61
N THR A 19 24.48 -9.74 11.09
CA THR A 19 25.84 -9.20 10.88
C THR A 19 25.83 -8.31 9.62
N ALA A 20 26.86 -7.47 9.42
CA ALA A 20 26.96 -6.59 8.26
C ALA A 20 26.76 -7.34 6.92
N ARG A 21 27.40 -8.52 6.76
CA ARG A 21 27.26 -9.34 5.54
C ARG A 21 25.87 -9.98 5.37
N GLU A 22 25.22 -10.32 6.45
CA GLU A 22 23.85 -10.83 6.43
C GLU A 22 22.86 -9.69 6.17
N PHE A 23 23.19 -8.47 6.61
CA PHE A 23 22.41 -7.28 6.29
C PHE A 23 22.47 -6.95 4.79
N ASP A 24 23.62 -7.14 4.13
CA ASP A 24 23.74 -7.00 2.68
C ASP A 24 22.78 -7.98 1.96
N VAL A 25 22.64 -9.22 2.47
CA VAL A 25 21.68 -10.21 1.94
C VAL A 25 20.23 -9.78 2.20
N ALA A 26 19.93 -9.26 3.41
CA ALA A 26 18.62 -8.73 3.75
C ALA A 26 18.19 -7.63 2.78
N ARG A 27 19.06 -6.64 2.60
CA ARG A 27 18.85 -5.52 1.70
C ARG A 27 18.62 -5.96 0.26
N PHE A 28 19.38 -6.94 -0.23
CA PHE A 28 19.15 -7.51 -1.56
C PHE A 28 17.70 -8.01 -1.72
N TYR A 29 17.16 -8.73 -0.71
CA TYR A 29 15.77 -9.19 -0.77
C TYR A 29 14.78 -8.05 -0.63
N GLU A 30 15.00 -7.09 0.28
CA GLU A 30 14.14 -5.91 0.44
C GLU A 30 14.03 -5.10 -0.85
N ASP A 31 15.16 -4.86 -1.51
CA ASP A 31 15.24 -4.03 -2.73
C ASP A 31 14.70 -4.77 -3.98
N ASN A 32 14.74 -6.12 -4.02
CA ASN A 32 14.49 -6.89 -5.24
C ASN A 32 13.29 -7.85 -5.18
N LEU A 33 12.55 -7.95 -4.07
CA LEU A 33 11.27 -8.69 -4.08
C LEU A 33 10.24 -7.97 -4.98
N PRO A 34 9.41 -8.72 -5.72
CA PRO A 34 9.24 -10.18 -5.71
C PRO A 34 10.25 -10.96 -6.58
N GLY A 35 11.05 -10.30 -7.41
CA GLY A 35 11.99 -10.95 -8.33
C GLY A 35 13.02 -11.83 -7.60
N ALA A 36 13.55 -11.35 -6.47
CA ALA A 36 14.54 -12.07 -5.66
C ALA A 36 14.04 -13.43 -5.11
N ALA A 37 12.73 -13.65 -5.02
CA ALA A 37 12.18 -14.95 -4.63
C ALA A 37 12.42 -16.04 -5.69
N LEU A 38 12.69 -15.67 -6.92
CA LEU A 38 12.89 -16.60 -8.05
C LEU A 38 14.36 -16.93 -8.30
N VAL A 39 15.30 -16.17 -7.73
CA VAL A 39 16.74 -16.36 -7.93
C VAL A 39 17.25 -17.59 -7.15
N ASN A 40 18.30 -18.22 -7.68
CA ASN A 40 18.96 -19.34 -7.02
C ASN A 40 20.07 -18.86 -6.06
N LEU A 41 20.67 -19.80 -5.30
CA LEU A 41 21.70 -19.49 -4.32
C LEU A 41 22.94 -18.81 -4.93
N GLU A 42 23.37 -19.26 -6.10
CA GLU A 42 24.55 -18.73 -6.78
C GLU A 42 24.32 -17.29 -7.25
N GLU A 43 23.13 -17.03 -7.78
CA GLU A 43 22.71 -15.69 -8.19
C GLU A 43 22.67 -14.71 -7.01
N VAL A 44 22.14 -15.12 -5.86
CA VAL A 44 22.16 -14.30 -4.63
C VAL A 44 23.60 -14.05 -4.18
N CYS A 45 24.44 -15.10 -4.14
CA CYS A 45 25.86 -14.96 -3.78
C CYS A 45 26.60 -14.00 -4.69
N CYS A 46 26.36 -14.08 -5.98
CA CYS A 46 26.98 -13.21 -6.99
C CYS A 46 26.49 -11.76 -6.85
N ALA A 47 25.18 -11.56 -6.74
CA ALA A 47 24.57 -10.23 -6.65
C ALA A 47 25.01 -9.45 -5.40
N VAL A 48 25.16 -10.16 -4.27
CA VAL A 48 25.50 -9.54 -2.98
C VAL A 48 27.03 -9.59 -2.71
N GLY A 49 27.79 -10.41 -3.43
CA GLY A 49 29.22 -10.59 -3.18
C GLY A 49 29.52 -11.35 -1.88
N VAL A 50 28.71 -12.35 -1.52
CA VAL A 50 28.87 -13.16 -0.31
C VAL A 50 28.97 -14.65 -0.62
N SER A 51 29.48 -15.43 0.35
CA SER A 51 29.54 -16.89 0.21
C SER A 51 28.19 -17.57 0.46
N SER A 52 28.01 -18.77 -0.11
CA SER A 52 26.83 -19.62 0.15
C SER A 52 26.65 -19.92 1.63
N ALA A 53 27.74 -20.04 2.39
CA ALA A 53 27.71 -20.22 3.84
C ALA A 53 27.10 -19.00 4.56
N THR A 54 27.33 -17.78 4.07
CA THR A 54 26.73 -16.55 4.62
C THR A 54 25.23 -16.53 4.37
N VAL A 55 24.79 -16.82 3.13
CA VAL A 55 23.35 -16.91 2.81
C VAL A 55 22.66 -18.02 3.60
N GLY A 56 23.33 -19.16 3.80
CA GLY A 56 22.80 -20.24 4.64
C GLY A 56 22.67 -19.86 6.13
N ARG A 57 23.63 -19.07 6.69
CA ARG A 57 23.50 -18.53 8.05
C ARG A 57 22.38 -17.51 8.15
N PHE A 58 22.25 -16.64 7.18
CA PHE A 58 21.15 -15.69 7.08
C PHE A 58 19.80 -16.40 7.12
N ALA A 59 19.59 -17.43 6.28
CA ALA A 59 18.34 -18.20 6.29
C ALA A 59 18.04 -18.79 7.68
N ARG A 60 19.05 -19.39 8.35
CA ARG A 60 18.86 -19.96 9.69
C ARG A 60 18.55 -18.92 10.76
N LYS A 61 19.13 -17.73 10.68
CA LYS A 61 18.80 -16.62 11.60
C LYS A 61 17.36 -16.12 11.46
N LEU A 62 16.79 -16.26 10.26
CA LEU A 62 15.37 -15.98 10.03
C LEU A 62 14.45 -17.16 10.38
N GLY A 63 15.00 -18.25 11.00
CA GLY A 63 14.23 -19.41 11.41
C GLY A 63 13.95 -20.43 10.30
N TYR A 64 14.63 -20.33 9.14
CA TYR A 64 14.55 -21.35 8.10
C TYR A 64 15.67 -22.39 8.26
N SER A 65 15.40 -23.65 7.97
CA SER A 65 16.41 -24.72 8.07
C SER A 65 17.60 -24.50 7.13
N ASP A 66 17.34 -23.99 5.94
CA ASP A 66 18.31 -23.75 4.88
C ASP A 66 17.81 -22.71 3.84
N PHE A 67 18.66 -22.37 2.86
CA PHE A 67 18.30 -21.50 1.76
C PHE A 67 17.13 -22.03 0.91
N ARG A 68 17.03 -23.34 0.73
CA ARG A 68 15.96 -23.96 -0.06
C ARG A 68 14.59 -23.73 0.59
N THR A 69 14.55 -23.85 1.91
CA THR A 69 13.33 -23.58 2.70
C THR A 69 12.97 -22.09 2.67
N LEU A 70 13.96 -21.19 2.83
CA LEU A 70 13.79 -19.75 2.66
C LEU A 70 13.22 -19.43 1.27
N SER A 71 13.88 -19.91 0.20
CA SER A 71 13.46 -19.67 -1.19
C SER A 71 12.06 -20.20 -1.48
N ARG A 72 11.69 -21.35 -0.91
CA ARG A 72 10.34 -21.92 -1.02
C ARG A 72 9.31 -21.03 -0.33
N SER A 73 9.60 -20.55 0.87
CA SER A 73 8.73 -19.62 1.64
C SER A 73 8.56 -18.32 0.89
N LEU A 74 9.64 -17.72 0.38
CA LEU A 74 9.56 -16.50 -0.44
C LEU A 74 8.72 -16.69 -1.70
N ARG A 75 8.90 -17.80 -2.43
CA ARG A 75 8.08 -18.12 -3.61
C ARG A 75 6.61 -18.32 -3.27
N ALA A 76 6.32 -18.96 -2.14
CA ALA A 76 4.95 -19.13 -1.67
C ALA A 76 4.32 -17.78 -1.31
N GLY A 77 5.04 -16.92 -0.58
CA GLY A 77 4.60 -15.57 -0.26
C GLY A 77 4.35 -14.71 -1.50
N VAL A 78 5.28 -14.72 -2.45
CA VAL A 78 5.11 -14.01 -3.73
C VAL A 78 3.94 -14.56 -4.54
N ARG A 79 3.77 -15.88 -4.58
CA ARG A 79 2.62 -16.51 -5.27
C ARG A 79 1.32 -16.10 -4.60
N GLU A 80 1.25 -16.10 -3.28
CA GLU A 80 0.06 -15.67 -2.54
C GLU A 80 -0.20 -14.18 -2.74
N GLU A 81 0.84 -13.35 -2.67
CA GLU A 81 0.77 -11.92 -2.91
C GLU A 81 0.28 -11.59 -4.33
N LEU A 82 0.73 -12.35 -5.33
CA LEU A 82 0.35 -12.21 -6.75
C LEU A 82 -0.89 -13.02 -7.13
N SER A 83 -1.44 -13.84 -6.21
CA SER A 83 -2.57 -14.71 -6.54
C SER A 83 -3.78 -13.92 -7.02
N LEU A 84 -4.37 -14.39 -8.12
CA LEU A 84 -5.57 -13.78 -8.68
C LEU A 84 -6.81 -14.13 -7.84
N PRO A 85 -7.84 -13.27 -7.78
CA PRO A 85 -9.09 -13.61 -7.11
C PRO A 85 -9.69 -14.95 -7.55
N VAL A 86 -9.56 -15.30 -8.83
CA VAL A 86 -10.03 -16.58 -9.37
C VAL A 86 -9.26 -17.78 -8.80
N GLU A 87 -7.97 -17.65 -8.54
CA GLU A 87 -7.14 -18.71 -7.95
C GLU A 87 -7.48 -18.92 -6.48
N ARG A 88 -7.71 -17.81 -5.75
CA ARG A 88 -8.20 -17.86 -4.37
C ARG A 88 -9.59 -18.47 -4.28
N LEU A 89 -10.49 -18.12 -5.21
CA LEU A 89 -11.83 -18.71 -5.28
C LEU A 89 -11.77 -20.22 -5.50
N ARG A 90 -10.89 -20.70 -6.40
CA ARG A 90 -10.73 -22.15 -6.63
C ARG A 90 -10.29 -22.89 -5.38
N ARG A 91 -9.33 -22.34 -4.62
CA ARG A 91 -8.86 -22.93 -3.35
C ARG A 91 -9.97 -23.00 -2.30
N MET A 92 -10.79 -21.96 -2.19
CA MET A 92 -11.94 -21.94 -1.26
C MET A 92 -13.03 -22.97 -1.58
N HIS A 93 -13.12 -23.46 -2.83
CA HIS A 93 -14.11 -24.46 -3.22
C HIS A 93 -13.70 -25.90 -2.89
N ASP A 94 -12.44 -26.13 -2.54
CA ASP A 94 -11.95 -27.46 -2.15
C ASP A 94 -12.33 -27.82 -0.70
N ASP A 95 -12.78 -26.83 0.10
CA ASP A 95 -13.23 -27.02 1.48
C ASP A 95 -14.77 -27.01 1.59
N ALA A 96 -15.30 -27.61 2.66
CA ALA A 96 -16.72 -27.55 2.96
C ALA A 96 -17.18 -26.09 3.13
N ALA A 97 -18.28 -25.69 2.49
CA ALA A 97 -18.78 -24.33 2.53
C ALA A 97 -19.03 -23.87 3.99
N PRO A 98 -18.39 -22.77 4.45
CA PRO A 98 -18.60 -22.26 5.80
C PRO A 98 -20.01 -21.65 5.94
N SER A 99 -20.52 -21.58 7.18
CA SER A 99 -21.76 -20.87 7.46
C SER A 99 -21.60 -19.35 7.22
N HIS A 100 -22.68 -18.66 6.88
CA HIS A 100 -22.64 -17.20 6.67
C HIS A 100 -22.14 -16.45 7.90
N GLN A 101 -22.50 -16.90 9.10
CA GLN A 101 -22.03 -16.30 10.35
C GLN A 101 -20.53 -16.50 10.53
N SER A 102 -20.01 -17.70 10.27
CA SER A 102 -18.58 -17.99 10.31
C SER A 102 -17.78 -17.12 9.34
N VAL A 103 -18.32 -16.87 8.13
CA VAL A 103 -17.69 -15.95 7.16
C VAL A 103 -17.59 -14.52 7.71
N LEU A 104 -18.66 -14.04 8.36
CA LEU A 104 -18.66 -12.70 8.97
C LEU A 104 -17.62 -12.60 10.11
N GLU A 105 -17.62 -13.59 11.02
CA GLU A 105 -16.69 -13.64 12.16
C GLU A 105 -15.23 -13.69 11.69
N GLN A 106 -14.93 -14.53 10.72
CA GLN A 106 -13.60 -14.59 10.09
C GLN A 106 -13.20 -13.26 9.46
N ARG A 107 -14.15 -12.58 8.78
CA ARG A 107 -13.88 -11.29 8.15
C ARG A 107 -13.60 -10.20 9.17
N VAL A 108 -14.35 -10.16 10.27
CA VAL A 108 -14.13 -9.23 11.38
C VAL A 108 -12.78 -9.50 12.05
N GLY A 109 -12.48 -10.77 12.35
CA GLY A 109 -11.18 -11.15 12.93
C GLY A 109 -10.01 -10.72 12.05
N SER A 110 -10.10 -10.94 10.74
CA SER A 110 -9.10 -10.48 9.78
C SER A 110 -8.92 -8.96 9.78
N ALA A 111 -10.01 -8.23 9.85
CA ALA A 111 -9.96 -6.77 9.89
C ALA A 111 -9.29 -6.27 11.17
N GLN A 112 -9.58 -6.89 12.32
CA GLN A 112 -8.95 -6.57 13.61
C GLN A 112 -7.45 -6.84 13.58
N GLU A 113 -7.01 -7.97 13.02
CA GLU A 113 -5.60 -8.30 12.86
C GLU A 113 -4.86 -7.25 12.03
N VAL A 114 -5.41 -6.89 10.86
CA VAL A 114 -4.86 -5.83 9.99
C VAL A 114 -4.76 -4.52 10.75
N LEU A 115 -5.82 -4.11 11.44
CA LEU A 115 -5.87 -2.83 12.15
C LEU A 115 -4.90 -2.78 13.32
N SER A 116 -4.70 -3.88 14.03
CA SER A 116 -3.74 -3.95 15.14
C SER A 116 -2.30 -3.69 14.70
N GLY A 117 -1.94 -4.07 13.47
CA GLY A 117 -0.63 -3.81 12.87
C GLY A 117 -0.51 -2.47 12.14
N CYS A 118 -1.62 -1.75 11.93
CA CYS A 118 -1.66 -0.60 11.02
C CYS A 118 -0.75 0.54 11.51
N SER A 119 -0.86 0.94 12.77
CA SER A 119 -0.08 2.07 13.32
C SER A 119 1.42 1.83 13.35
N SER A 120 1.86 0.58 13.52
CA SER A 120 3.28 0.22 13.52
C SER A 120 3.87 0.00 12.12
N ALA A 121 3.02 -0.25 11.13
CA ALA A 121 3.44 -0.50 9.75
C ALA A 121 3.59 0.79 8.92
N ILE A 122 2.93 1.87 9.35
CA ILE A 122 2.98 3.16 8.65
C ILE A 122 4.20 3.95 9.13
N ASP A 123 4.98 4.44 8.19
CA ASP A 123 6.06 5.37 8.47
C ASP A 123 5.48 6.72 8.93
N THR A 124 5.83 7.14 10.15
CA THR A 124 5.27 8.35 10.78
C THR A 124 5.68 9.62 10.03
N GLU A 125 6.91 9.70 9.51
CA GLU A 125 7.40 10.85 8.76
C GLU A 125 6.66 10.96 7.42
N ALA A 126 6.54 9.86 6.69
CA ALA A 126 5.78 9.79 5.45
C ALA A 126 4.31 10.15 5.66
N PHE A 127 3.69 9.70 6.76
CA PHE A 127 2.31 10.04 7.09
C PHE A 127 2.15 11.54 7.38
N THR A 128 2.99 12.10 8.26
CA THR A 128 2.98 13.53 8.59
C THR A 128 3.16 14.39 7.35
N ARG A 129 4.16 14.04 6.52
CA ARG A 129 4.40 14.77 5.28
C ARG A 129 3.24 14.67 4.29
N THR A 130 2.55 13.53 4.25
CA THR A 130 1.34 13.38 3.45
C THR A 130 0.22 14.28 3.94
N CYS A 131 -0.02 14.34 5.26
CA CYS A 131 -1.05 15.21 5.85
C CYS A 131 -0.79 16.69 5.51
N GLU A 132 0.45 17.16 5.67
CA GLU A 132 0.86 18.52 5.30
C GLU A 132 0.54 18.83 3.82
N LEU A 133 0.98 17.95 2.92
CA LEU A 133 0.80 18.15 1.46
C LEU A 133 -0.66 18.06 1.03
N VAL A 134 -1.40 17.09 1.58
CA VAL A 134 -2.84 16.94 1.31
C VAL A 134 -3.64 18.11 1.90
N GLY A 135 -3.25 18.61 3.06
CA GLY A 135 -3.89 19.75 3.72
C GLY A 135 -3.59 21.09 3.07
N ASP A 136 -2.52 21.24 2.30
CA ASP A 136 -2.11 22.51 1.68
C ASP A 136 -3.04 22.91 0.54
N ALA A 137 -3.99 23.81 0.80
CA ALA A 137 -5.01 24.24 -0.15
C ALA A 137 -4.46 25.12 -1.31
N ASP A 138 -3.25 25.64 -1.18
CA ASP A 138 -2.61 26.44 -2.23
C ASP A 138 -2.01 25.55 -3.33
N ARG A 139 -1.86 24.24 -3.06
CA ARG A 139 -1.35 23.27 -4.02
C ARG A 139 -2.47 22.46 -4.66
N PRO A 140 -2.57 22.38 -6.00
CA PRO A 140 -3.50 21.47 -6.66
C PRO A 140 -3.25 20.01 -6.25
N LEU A 141 -4.30 19.28 -5.91
CA LEU A 141 -4.22 17.88 -5.51
C LEU A 141 -4.95 16.98 -6.51
N TYR A 142 -4.24 16.00 -7.03
CA TYR A 142 -4.78 15.01 -7.95
C TYR A 142 -4.85 13.64 -7.25
N LEU A 143 -6.04 13.04 -7.23
CA LEU A 143 -6.29 11.73 -6.61
C LEU A 143 -6.46 10.68 -7.71
N GLY A 144 -5.55 9.73 -7.80
CA GLY A 144 -5.51 8.76 -8.88
C GLY A 144 -5.49 7.30 -8.42
N ALA A 145 -6.43 6.50 -8.91
CA ALA A 145 -6.43 5.05 -8.73
C ALA A 145 -7.26 4.35 -9.80
N VAL A 146 -7.06 3.05 -9.95
CA VAL A 146 -7.88 2.20 -10.83
C VAL A 146 -8.49 1.04 -10.04
N ALA A 147 -9.44 0.34 -10.66
CA ALA A 147 -10.13 -0.81 -10.08
C ALA A 147 -10.67 -0.52 -8.66
N THR A 148 -10.34 -1.36 -7.67
CA THR A 148 -10.82 -1.22 -6.28
C THR A 148 -10.26 -0.01 -5.54
N GLY A 149 -9.20 0.61 -6.03
CA GLY A 149 -8.65 1.86 -5.46
C GLY A 149 -9.48 3.09 -5.82
N ARG A 150 -10.12 3.10 -7.02
CA ARG A 150 -10.90 4.25 -7.49
C ARG A 150 -12.01 4.66 -6.52
N PRO A 151 -12.92 3.78 -6.09
CA PRO A 151 -13.97 4.17 -5.15
C PRO A 151 -13.42 4.67 -3.81
N LEU A 152 -12.25 4.22 -3.37
CA LEU A 152 -11.60 4.75 -2.16
C LEU A 152 -11.10 6.18 -2.38
N MET A 153 -10.50 6.48 -3.53
CA MET A 153 -10.09 7.84 -3.87
C MET A 153 -11.28 8.78 -4.08
N GLN A 154 -12.39 8.27 -4.62
CA GLN A 154 -13.65 9.02 -4.74
C GLN A 154 -14.22 9.35 -3.37
N TYR A 155 -14.32 8.37 -2.47
CA TYR A 155 -14.74 8.57 -1.09
C TYR A 155 -13.88 9.60 -0.37
N PHE A 156 -12.56 9.41 -0.40
CA PHE A 156 -11.60 10.30 0.21
C PHE A 156 -11.68 11.74 -0.34
N GLY A 157 -11.70 11.89 -1.66
CA GLY A 157 -11.77 13.19 -2.32
C GLY A 157 -13.09 13.92 -2.05
N LEU A 158 -14.20 13.18 -1.95
CA LEU A 158 -15.50 13.74 -1.57
C LEU A 158 -15.45 14.34 -0.17
N LEU A 159 -14.97 13.59 0.83
CA LEU A 159 -14.84 14.08 2.21
C LEU A 159 -13.81 15.19 2.32
N LEU A 160 -12.67 15.08 1.64
CA LEU A 160 -11.65 16.12 1.64
C LEU A 160 -12.16 17.44 1.05
N SER A 161 -13.17 17.39 0.17
CA SER A 161 -13.78 18.58 -0.39
C SER A 161 -14.50 19.47 0.63
N TYR A 162 -14.85 18.92 1.80
CA TYR A 162 -15.35 19.73 2.95
C TYR A 162 -14.23 20.55 3.60
N LEU A 163 -12.97 20.10 3.49
CA LEU A 163 -11.83 20.70 4.17
C LEU A 163 -11.05 21.66 3.27
N ARG A 164 -10.95 21.35 1.97
CA ARG A 164 -10.19 22.17 1.02
C ARG A 164 -10.74 22.15 -0.40
N GLY A 165 -10.40 23.19 -1.16
CA GLY A 165 -10.59 23.24 -2.62
C GLY A 165 -9.41 22.66 -3.39
N GLY A 166 -9.44 22.77 -4.73
CA GLY A 166 -8.32 22.37 -5.60
C GLY A 166 -8.06 20.86 -5.65
N VAL A 167 -9.08 20.02 -5.38
CA VAL A 167 -9.00 18.56 -5.44
C VAL A 167 -9.58 18.06 -6.75
N THR A 168 -8.78 17.35 -7.53
CA THR A 168 -9.19 16.69 -8.77
C THR A 168 -9.17 15.18 -8.60
N ILE A 169 -10.34 14.55 -8.63
CA ILE A 169 -10.46 13.10 -8.63
C ILE A 169 -10.33 12.60 -10.07
N LEU A 170 -9.33 11.77 -10.33
CA LEU A 170 -9.08 11.18 -11.64
C LEU A 170 -10.05 10.01 -11.85
N ASP A 171 -11.20 10.29 -12.43
CA ASP A 171 -12.24 9.30 -12.73
C ASP A 171 -12.20 8.88 -14.20
N GLY A 172 -12.15 7.56 -14.44
CA GLY A 172 -11.98 7.02 -15.78
C GLY A 172 -10.60 7.33 -16.39
N THR A 173 -9.92 6.32 -16.92
CA THR A 173 -8.54 6.48 -17.43
C THR A 173 -8.47 7.29 -18.74
N ASP A 174 -9.54 7.36 -19.48
CA ASP A 174 -9.72 8.14 -20.70
C ASP A 174 -9.72 9.67 -20.43
N HIS A 175 -10.24 10.10 -19.27
CA HIS A 175 -10.24 11.50 -18.86
C HIS A 175 -8.94 11.96 -18.19
N TRP A 176 -8.06 11.06 -17.80
CA TRP A 176 -6.83 11.41 -17.09
C TRP A 176 -5.94 12.36 -17.89
N ALA A 177 -5.82 12.15 -19.20
CA ALA A 177 -5.01 13.00 -20.05
C ALA A 177 -5.47 14.48 -20.03
N HIS A 178 -6.77 14.72 -20.03
CA HIS A 178 -7.33 16.06 -19.97
C HIS A 178 -7.13 16.71 -18.60
N ALA A 179 -7.40 15.99 -17.53
CA ALA A 179 -7.21 16.48 -16.16
C ALA A 179 -5.74 16.77 -15.85
N LEU A 180 -4.82 15.91 -16.31
CA LEU A 180 -3.39 16.02 -16.06
C LEU A 180 -2.66 16.95 -17.02
N ALA A 181 -3.33 17.50 -18.04
CA ALA A 181 -2.73 18.52 -18.91
C ALA A 181 -2.30 19.77 -18.13
N GLY A 182 -3.02 20.10 -17.05
CA GLY A 182 -2.72 21.20 -16.13
C GLY A 182 -1.85 20.82 -14.92
N LEU A 183 -1.19 19.66 -14.92
CA LEU A 183 -0.33 19.27 -13.83
C LEU A 183 0.95 20.12 -13.79
N GLU A 184 1.10 20.90 -12.73
CA GLU A 184 2.21 21.85 -12.53
C GLU A 184 3.18 21.35 -11.44
N VAL A 185 4.31 22.04 -11.29
CA VAL A 185 5.41 21.67 -10.39
C VAL A 185 5.02 21.72 -8.92
N ASP A 186 4.10 22.60 -8.53
CA ASP A 186 3.60 22.74 -7.16
C ASP A 186 2.48 21.76 -6.81
N ALA A 187 1.96 21.04 -7.81
CA ALA A 187 0.90 20.07 -7.59
C ALA A 187 1.35 18.88 -6.72
N VAL A 188 0.36 18.25 -6.09
CA VAL A 188 0.50 16.99 -5.36
C VAL A 188 -0.32 15.91 -6.07
N VAL A 189 0.26 14.74 -6.23
CA VAL A 189 -0.40 13.55 -6.78
C VAL A 189 -0.46 12.48 -5.70
N LEU A 190 -1.64 12.14 -5.22
CA LEU A 190 -1.85 10.97 -4.38
C LEU A 190 -2.39 9.82 -5.24
N ALA A 191 -1.52 8.86 -5.51
CA ALA A 191 -1.84 7.66 -6.27
C ALA A 191 -2.04 6.47 -5.34
N ALA A 192 -3.07 5.63 -5.59
CA ALA A 192 -3.29 4.41 -4.83
C ALA A 192 -3.30 3.16 -5.72
N THR A 193 -2.61 2.12 -5.27
CA THR A 193 -2.63 0.81 -5.92
C THR A 193 -2.40 -0.31 -4.93
N PHE A 194 -3.04 -1.45 -5.19
CA PHE A 194 -3.01 -2.61 -4.31
C PHE A 194 -2.90 -3.89 -5.15
N ASP A 195 -2.08 -4.83 -4.68
CA ASP A 195 -1.91 -6.17 -5.24
C ASP A 195 -1.34 -6.22 -6.68
N ARG A 196 -1.58 -5.22 -7.51
CA ARG A 196 -1.15 -5.17 -8.91
C ARG A 196 -0.50 -3.82 -9.22
N HIS A 197 0.28 -3.79 -10.30
CA HIS A 197 0.92 -2.58 -10.83
C HIS A 197 0.22 -2.16 -12.13
N PRO A 198 -0.87 -1.39 -12.05
CA PRO A 198 -1.60 -0.99 -13.24
C PRO A 198 -0.86 0.11 -14.01
N ALA A 199 -0.73 -0.07 -15.33
CA ALA A 199 -0.05 0.87 -16.21
C ALA A 199 -0.53 2.33 -16.09
N PRO A 200 -1.83 2.64 -15.89
CA PRO A 200 -2.26 4.02 -15.69
C PRO A 200 -1.66 4.68 -14.44
N VAL A 201 -1.51 3.94 -13.32
CA VAL A 201 -0.89 4.47 -12.09
C VAL A 201 0.61 4.66 -12.28
N GLU A 202 1.28 3.76 -12.99
CA GLU A 202 2.68 3.96 -13.37
C GLU A 202 2.87 5.21 -14.22
N ALA A 203 2.02 5.38 -15.24
CA ALA A 203 2.05 6.56 -16.11
C ALA A 203 1.82 7.86 -15.32
N LEU A 204 0.90 7.84 -14.35
CA LEU A 204 0.61 8.98 -13.48
C LEU A 204 1.85 9.37 -12.65
N LEU A 205 2.49 8.42 -11.95
CA LEU A 205 3.68 8.69 -11.16
C LEU A 205 4.86 9.18 -12.02
N ARG A 206 5.07 8.57 -13.19
CA ARG A 206 6.09 9.03 -14.14
C ARG A 206 5.81 10.44 -14.67
N LEU A 207 4.54 10.78 -14.90
CA LEU A 207 4.16 12.11 -15.32
C LEU A 207 4.40 13.13 -14.19
N ALA A 208 4.03 12.81 -12.96
CA ALA A 208 4.30 13.64 -11.78
C ALA A 208 5.79 13.97 -11.68
N GLY A 209 6.65 12.95 -11.71
CA GLY A 209 8.11 13.15 -11.68
C GLY A 209 8.65 14.00 -12.85
N ARG A 210 8.13 13.82 -14.07
CA ARG A 210 8.52 14.66 -15.23
C ARG A 210 8.10 16.12 -15.10
N ARG A 211 7.00 16.39 -14.43
CA ARG A 211 6.46 17.75 -14.20
C ARG A 211 7.01 18.40 -12.93
N GLY A 212 7.76 17.65 -12.11
CA GLY A 212 8.26 18.10 -10.82
C GLY A 212 7.18 18.21 -9.73
N ALA A 213 6.00 17.62 -9.98
CA ALA A 213 4.94 17.53 -8.97
C ALA A 213 5.31 16.50 -7.90
N THR A 214 4.94 16.76 -6.65
CA THR A 214 5.19 15.82 -5.54
C THR A 214 4.24 14.63 -5.63
N SER A 215 4.78 13.41 -5.60
CA SER A 215 4.02 12.18 -5.73
C SER A 215 4.00 11.37 -4.44
N ILE A 216 2.82 10.90 -4.05
CA ILE A 216 2.55 10.06 -2.90
C ILE A 216 1.95 8.76 -3.42
N LEU A 217 2.52 7.63 -3.04
CA LEU A 217 1.99 6.31 -3.39
C LEU A 217 1.43 5.62 -2.14
N LEU A 218 0.11 5.43 -2.09
CA LEU A 218 -0.56 4.62 -1.09
C LEU A 218 -0.70 3.18 -1.61
N THR A 219 -0.08 2.23 -0.93
CA THR A 219 -0.02 0.85 -1.38
C THR A 219 0.10 -0.13 -0.21
N ASN A 220 -0.17 -1.40 -0.46
CA ASN A 220 0.13 -2.49 0.48
C ASN A 220 1.48 -3.17 0.19
N ARG A 221 2.37 -2.52 -0.60
CA ARG A 221 3.67 -3.07 -0.99
C ARG A 221 4.80 -2.13 -0.63
N ARG A 222 5.79 -2.64 0.07
CA ARG A 222 7.04 -1.91 0.38
C ARG A 222 8.04 -1.94 -0.77
N THR A 223 7.91 -2.91 -1.66
CA THR A 223 8.80 -3.11 -2.82
C THR A 223 7.98 -3.27 -4.09
N GLY A 224 8.59 -2.97 -5.23
CA GLY A 224 7.95 -3.14 -6.53
C GLY A 224 8.24 -1.99 -7.49
N PRO A 225 7.85 -2.13 -8.77
CA PRO A 225 8.24 -1.19 -9.83
C PRO A 225 7.66 0.21 -9.69
N LEU A 226 6.61 0.41 -8.89
CA LEU A 226 6.01 1.73 -8.67
C LEU A 226 6.64 2.48 -7.49
N VAL A 227 7.22 1.76 -6.52
CA VAL A 227 7.80 2.35 -5.31
C VAL A 227 8.89 3.40 -5.63
N PRO A 228 9.88 3.11 -6.51
CA PRO A 228 10.93 4.08 -6.83
C PRO A 228 10.44 5.26 -7.69
N LEU A 229 9.18 5.27 -8.10
CA LEU A 229 8.57 6.36 -8.87
C LEU A 229 7.87 7.41 -8.01
N ALA A 230 7.68 7.12 -6.72
CA ALA A 230 7.01 8.02 -5.78
C ALA A 230 8.02 8.69 -4.84
N ASP A 231 7.77 9.95 -4.51
CA ASP A 231 8.57 10.72 -3.55
C ASP A 231 8.25 10.32 -2.12
N ILE A 232 6.99 9.95 -1.84
CA ILE A 232 6.51 9.52 -0.54
C ILE A 232 5.78 8.19 -0.69
N LEU A 233 6.13 7.22 0.17
CA LEU A 233 5.52 5.91 0.20
C LEU A 233 4.71 5.74 1.50
N LEU A 234 3.39 5.58 1.35
CA LEU A 234 2.51 5.15 2.43
C LEU A 234 2.16 3.68 2.26
N THR A 235 2.63 2.84 3.19
CA THR A 235 2.36 1.42 3.15
C THR A 235 1.33 1.01 4.18
N THR A 236 0.30 0.29 3.74
CA THR A 236 -0.66 -0.36 4.63
C THR A 236 -0.29 -1.83 4.84
N PRO A 237 -0.62 -2.43 6.01
CA PRO A 237 -0.35 -3.83 6.24
C PRO A 237 -1.00 -4.72 5.17
N LEU A 238 -0.27 -5.74 4.74
CA LEU A 238 -0.80 -6.81 3.91
C LEU A 238 -1.14 -7.99 4.82
N VAL A 239 -2.41 -8.41 4.83
CA VAL A 239 -2.79 -9.65 5.49
C VAL A 239 -2.91 -10.76 4.46
N THR A 240 -2.18 -11.83 4.72
CA THR A 240 -2.15 -13.07 3.92
C THR A 240 -3.30 -13.99 4.31
N GLN A 241 -4.52 -13.49 4.38
CA GLN A 241 -5.66 -14.36 4.68
C GLN A 241 -6.25 -14.97 3.42
N GLU A 242 -6.68 -16.23 3.53
CA GLU A 242 -7.37 -16.99 2.50
C GLU A 242 -8.79 -16.45 2.24
N ALA A 243 -8.87 -15.24 1.73
CA ALA A 243 -10.13 -14.66 1.29
C ALA A 243 -10.06 -14.34 -0.19
N MET A 244 -11.16 -14.55 -0.91
CA MET A 244 -11.26 -14.23 -2.35
C MET A 244 -10.86 -12.76 -2.61
N PHE A 245 -11.38 -11.85 -1.80
CA PHE A 245 -11.06 -10.43 -1.85
C PHE A 245 -10.30 -9.99 -0.60
N ARG A 246 -9.14 -9.38 -0.79
CA ARG A 246 -8.35 -8.80 0.29
C ARG A 246 -9.06 -7.59 0.88
N THR A 247 -8.98 -7.43 2.19
CA THR A 247 -9.57 -6.28 2.87
C THR A 247 -8.86 -4.98 2.50
N ARG A 248 -9.59 -3.87 2.50
CA ARG A 248 -9.08 -2.49 2.33
C ARG A 248 -9.28 -1.66 3.60
N VAL A 249 -9.62 -2.30 4.71
CA VAL A 249 -9.92 -1.60 5.95
C VAL A 249 -8.76 -0.73 6.43
N ALA A 250 -7.52 -1.20 6.38
CA ALA A 250 -6.36 -0.39 6.74
C ALA A 250 -6.19 0.82 5.81
N THR A 251 -6.42 0.63 4.51
CA THR A 251 -6.37 1.76 3.56
C THR A 251 -7.41 2.81 3.89
N LEU A 252 -8.64 2.38 4.20
CA LEU A 252 -9.73 3.28 4.56
C LEU A 252 -9.38 4.07 5.84
N VAL A 253 -8.92 3.37 6.89
CA VAL A 253 -8.49 4.01 8.14
C VAL A 253 -7.35 5.02 7.92
N VAL A 254 -6.38 4.72 7.06
CA VAL A 254 -5.30 5.67 6.74
C VAL A 254 -5.84 6.91 6.04
N LEU A 255 -6.76 6.76 5.09
CA LEU A 255 -7.39 7.89 4.40
C LEU A 255 -8.22 8.74 5.37
N GLU A 256 -8.99 8.11 6.26
CA GLU A 256 -9.76 8.80 7.30
C GLU A 256 -8.84 9.51 8.30
N ALA A 257 -7.74 8.88 8.71
CA ALA A 257 -6.75 9.51 9.59
C ALA A 257 -6.08 10.74 8.95
N ILE A 258 -5.86 10.74 7.62
CA ILE A 258 -5.39 11.93 6.90
C ILE A 258 -6.45 13.04 6.94
N LEU A 259 -7.74 12.71 6.75
CA LEU A 259 -8.82 13.68 6.86
C LEU A 259 -8.91 14.30 8.25
N ASP A 260 -8.83 13.47 9.29
CA ASP A 260 -8.84 13.94 10.68
C ASP A 260 -7.64 14.84 10.99
N ALA A 261 -6.44 14.49 10.52
CA ALA A 261 -5.25 15.30 10.70
C ALA A 261 -5.38 16.67 10.00
N VAL A 262 -5.83 16.67 8.75
CA VAL A 262 -6.07 17.92 7.99
C VAL A 262 -7.13 18.78 8.65
N ALA A 263 -8.21 18.18 9.15
CA ALA A 263 -9.26 18.90 9.88
C ALA A 263 -8.77 19.52 11.19
N ALA A 264 -7.89 18.82 11.92
CA ALA A 264 -7.32 19.29 13.18
C ALA A 264 -6.38 20.50 13.00
N GLU A 265 -5.66 20.56 11.90
CA GLU A 265 -4.71 21.65 11.58
C GLU A 265 -5.42 22.94 11.08
N ARG A 266 -6.64 22.82 10.58
CA ARG A 266 -7.40 23.93 9.98
C ARG A 266 -8.79 24.05 10.60
N PRO A 267 -8.93 24.62 11.80
CA PRO A 267 -10.23 24.75 12.49
C PRO A 267 -11.19 25.72 11.82
N GLU A 268 -10.78 26.47 10.80
CA GLU A 268 -11.66 27.40 10.07
C GLU A 268 -12.47 26.64 9.01
N HIS A 269 -13.67 26.26 9.36
CA HIS A 269 -14.54 25.35 8.60
C HIS A 269 -15.39 26.04 7.50
N LEU A 270 -14.97 27.18 6.99
CA LEU A 270 -15.73 27.98 5.99
C LEU A 270 -16.17 27.15 4.77
N ARG A 271 -15.35 26.16 4.36
CA ARG A 271 -15.69 25.34 3.21
C ARG A 271 -16.77 24.29 3.55
N ALA A 272 -16.71 23.69 4.72
CA ALA A 272 -17.75 22.77 5.18
C ALA A 272 -19.10 23.45 5.28
N GLU A 273 -19.14 24.67 5.82
CA GLU A 273 -20.36 25.49 5.86
C GLU A 273 -20.91 25.77 4.46
N THR A 274 -20.05 26.17 3.52
CA THR A 274 -20.45 26.41 2.12
C THR A 274 -20.98 25.15 1.44
N VAL A 275 -20.39 23.98 1.70
CA VAL A 275 -20.87 22.69 1.17
C VAL A 275 -22.26 22.38 1.72
N GLU A 276 -22.48 22.52 3.04
CA GLU A 276 -23.78 22.27 3.67
C GLU A 276 -24.86 23.26 3.22
N GLU A 277 -24.53 24.54 3.09
CA GLU A 277 -25.43 25.54 2.51
C GLU A 277 -25.83 25.16 1.08
N THR A 278 -24.88 24.70 0.27
CA THR A 278 -25.13 24.25 -1.09
C THR A 278 -26.05 23.04 -1.13
N PHE A 279 -25.84 22.05 -0.26
CA PHE A 279 -26.76 20.92 -0.13
C PHE A 279 -28.17 21.36 0.24
N THR A 280 -28.28 22.30 1.17
CA THR A 280 -29.58 22.86 1.59
C THR A 280 -30.30 23.56 0.40
N LEU A 281 -29.56 24.38 -0.37
CA LEU A 281 -30.10 25.06 -1.56
C LEU A 281 -30.50 24.07 -2.66
N MET A 282 -29.73 23.03 -2.88
CA MET A 282 -30.01 21.97 -3.86
C MET A 282 -31.07 20.97 -3.38
N ARG A 283 -31.58 21.12 -2.16
CA ARG A 283 -32.49 20.16 -1.51
C ARG A 283 -31.93 18.73 -1.52
N GLY A 284 -30.63 18.61 -1.32
CA GLY A 284 -29.92 17.33 -1.34
C GLY A 284 -30.29 16.41 -0.17
N TYR A 285 -30.79 17.00 0.92
CA TYR A 285 -31.34 16.27 2.08
C TYR A 285 -32.69 16.88 2.43
N LEU A 286 -33.70 16.02 2.57
CA LEU A 286 -35.02 16.37 3.06
C LEU A 286 -35.10 16.11 4.56
#